data_f38ccfabb050ce69dde675be351b5686
#
_entry.id   f38ccfabb050ce69dde675be351b5686
#
_cell.length_a   1.000
_cell.length_b   1.000
_cell.length_c   1.000
_cell.angle_alpha   90.00
_cell.angle_beta   90.00
_cell.angle_gamma   90.00
#
_symmetry.space_group_name_H-M   'P 1'
#
loop_
_entity.id
_entity.type
_entity.pdbx_description
1 polymer ?
#
loop_
_entity_poly.entity_id
_entity_poly.type
_entity_poly.pdbx_seq_one_letter_code
_entity_poly.pdbx_strand_id
1 'polypeptide(L)'
;MKVLIWTKNFSLRNMGGPMGYCYNIKSYLDEYPCEEIDFYPKSQCGKNAGNDNESKSIRLKIKMYIRELFTKIKFIDFILTLNSLYIKHFPLNEKDKSLLEKYDFVHVHCVNEILQSFYNFNNQKTKIILTTHTPEPLIDELAGRFGMQSLLKLFPFVRNFFIKKEIEAYKKADLVMFPVPEAKEPYMSRSPYYKDLFKLIESKFFYVPTAINKLKAKPENKHSLDKYSIPSNALKVCYVGRHNEVKGYNMLKQIAVETWKNIPNVYFIIGGKEEPLKGIKDSRWIELGWVNTSELLNEIDVFILPNKETYFDIILLEVLRQGVPIVISKTGGNKWFEDKNVAGIHCYNYDDKEGCSCILKQLYDDKNKGLLIQQKIANEQFFNENFYEPVYIEKYLKSLEGYKGVKR
;
A
#
# COMPACT_ATOMS: atom_id res chain seq x y z
N MET A 1 -6.08 6.20 27.11
CA MET A 1 -6.70 6.28 25.77
C MET A 1 -6.74 4.86 25.21
N LYS A 2 -7.89 4.44 24.61
CA LYS A 2 -8.00 3.09 24.03
C LYS A 2 -8.47 3.16 22.59
N VAL A 3 -7.80 2.43 21.73
CA VAL A 3 -8.05 2.33 20.28
C VAL A 3 -8.41 0.90 19.90
N LEU A 4 -9.49 0.69 19.15
CA LEU A 4 -9.85 -0.60 18.58
C LEU A 4 -9.56 -0.59 17.08
N ILE A 5 -8.61 -1.40 16.63
CA ILE A 5 -8.37 -1.64 15.21
C ILE A 5 -9.39 -2.66 14.70
N TRP A 6 -10.25 -2.20 13.77
CA TRP A 6 -11.37 -2.97 13.27
C TRP A 6 -10.98 -3.76 12.02
N THR A 7 -10.91 -5.08 12.15
CA THR A 7 -10.49 -5.99 11.07
C THR A 7 -11.52 -7.08 10.76
N LYS A 8 -12.79 -6.87 11.16
CA LYS A 8 -13.86 -7.89 11.07
C LYS A 8 -14.09 -8.42 9.65
N ASN A 9 -13.84 -7.59 8.64
CA ASN A 9 -14.18 -7.90 7.25
C ASN A 9 -13.01 -8.42 6.41
N PHE A 10 -11.81 -8.60 7.00
CA PHE A 10 -10.66 -9.13 6.27
C PHE A 10 -9.75 -9.99 7.17
N SER A 11 -9.04 -10.94 6.55
CA SER A 11 -8.05 -11.77 7.23
C SER A 11 -6.70 -11.08 7.26
N LEU A 12 -5.99 -11.14 8.39
CA LEU A 12 -4.63 -10.62 8.52
C LEU A 12 -3.64 -11.58 7.85
N ARG A 13 -2.91 -11.07 6.85
CA ARG A 13 -1.90 -11.85 6.11
C ARG A 13 -0.71 -10.94 5.80
N ASN A 14 0.48 -11.53 5.74
CA ASN A 14 1.68 -10.82 5.30
C ASN A 14 1.63 -10.58 3.77
N MET A 15 0.82 -9.62 3.37
CA MET A 15 0.58 -9.20 1.99
C MET A 15 0.49 -7.68 1.93
N GLY A 16 0.47 -7.08 0.74
CA GLY A 16 0.29 -5.63 0.58
C GLY A 16 -1.12 -5.14 0.97
N GLY A 17 -1.29 -3.82 1.05
CA GLY A 17 -2.55 -3.15 1.37
C GLY A 17 -2.96 -3.24 2.85
N PRO A 18 -4.27 -3.08 3.17
CA PRO A 18 -4.74 -3.02 4.55
C PRO A 18 -4.46 -4.29 5.36
N MET A 19 -4.47 -5.46 4.69
CA MET A 19 -4.19 -6.74 5.35
C MET A 19 -2.77 -6.83 5.88
N GLY A 20 -1.79 -6.45 5.07
CA GLY A 20 -0.37 -6.45 5.45
C GLY A 20 -0.05 -5.36 6.47
N TYR A 21 -0.64 -4.18 6.31
CA TYR A 21 -0.51 -3.10 7.29
C TYR A 21 -0.97 -3.55 8.68
N CYS A 22 -2.20 -4.04 8.81
CA CYS A 22 -2.73 -4.52 10.09
C CYS A 22 -1.99 -5.77 10.60
N TYR A 23 -1.53 -6.65 9.69
CA TYR A 23 -0.73 -7.81 10.04
C TYR A 23 0.59 -7.41 10.73
N ASN A 24 1.32 -6.45 10.18
CA ASN A 24 2.59 -6.00 10.75
C ASN A 24 2.38 -5.46 12.19
N ILE A 25 1.41 -4.56 12.37
CA ILE A 25 1.10 -4.00 13.69
C ILE A 25 0.66 -5.09 14.67
N LYS A 26 -0.26 -5.98 14.23
CA LYS A 26 -0.77 -7.06 15.07
C LYS A 26 0.33 -8.05 15.47
N SER A 27 1.20 -8.44 14.53
CA SER A 27 2.34 -9.33 14.83
C SER A 27 3.27 -8.76 15.89
N TYR A 28 3.54 -7.45 15.81
CA TYR A 28 4.34 -6.78 16.82
C TYR A 28 3.64 -6.76 18.18
N LEU A 29 2.35 -6.39 18.22
CA LEU A 29 1.58 -6.33 19.47
C LEU A 29 1.28 -7.70 20.10
N ASP A 30 1.33 -8.78 19.33
CA ASP A 30 1.24 -10.15 19.87
C ASP A 30 2.53 -10.53 20.64
N GLU A 31 3.67 -9.96 20.26
CA GLU A 31 4.98 -10.18 20.91
C GLU A 31 5.24 -9.15 22.02
N TYR A 32 4.80 -7.88 21.79
CA TYR A 32 4.98 -6.75 22.69
C TYR A 32 3.63 -6.05 22.94
N PRO A 33 2.81 -6.56 23.88
CA PRO A 33 1.47 -6.04 24.13
C PRO A 33 1.46 -4.56 24.54
N CYS A 34 0.50 -3.81 24.00
CA CYS A 34 0.22 -2.42 24.34
C CYS A 34 -1.23 -2.34 24.84
N GLU A 35 -1.44 -1.82 26.04
CA GLU A 35 -2.77 -1.77 26.66
C GLU A 35 -3.73 -0.77 25.99
N GLU A 36 -3.19 0.14 25.20
CA GLU A 36 -3.93 1.18 24.49
C GLU A 36 -4.53 0.70 23.18
N ILE A 37 -4.01 -0.39 22.55
CA ILE A 37 -4.42 -0.83 21.22
C ILE A 37 -4.91 -2.28 21.24
N ASP A 38 -6.15 -2.46 20.86
CA ASP A 38 -6.77 -3.77 20.67
C ASP A 38 -7.17 -4.01 19.21
N PHE A 39 -7.30 -5.28 18.84
CA PHE A 39 -7.81 -5.71 17.53
C PHE A 39 -9.17 -6.41 17.66
N TYR A 40 -10.07 -6.18 16.71
CA TYR A 40 -11.32 -6.92 16.64
C TYR A 40 -11.59 -7.49 15.24
N PRO A 41 -11.79 -8.81 15.10
CA PRO A 41 -11.74 -9.84 16.15
C PRO A 41 -10.31 -10.08 16.68
N LYS A 42 -10.21 -10.63 17.87
CA LYS A 42 -8.92 -11.01 18.52
C LYS A 42 -8.30 -12.27 17.90
N SER A 43 -8.30 -12.41 16.59
CA SER A 43 -7.66 -13.54 15.90
C SER A 43 -6.14 -13.41 15.95
N GLN A 44 -5.45 -14.54 16.21
CA GLN A 44 -3.98 -14.56 16.13
C GLN A 44 -3.53 -14.47 14.67
N CYS A 45 -2.43 -13.74 14.41
CA CYS A 45 -1.79 -13.72 13.11
C CYS A 45 -1.38 -15.15 12.69
N GLY A 46 -1.64 -15.51 11.44
CA GLY A 46 -1.14 -16.76 10.85
C GLY A 46 -1.95 -18.03 11.14
N LYS A 47 -2.95 -18.03 12.00
CA LYS A 47 -3.90 -19.17 12.04
C LYS A 47 -4.88 -19.01 10.89
N ASN A 48 -4.79 -19.92 9.91
CA ASN A 48 -5.84 -20.11 8.92
C ASN A 48 -7.18 -20.14 9.67
N ALA A 49 -8.11 -19.27 9.27
CA ALA A 49 -9.49 -19.45 9.65
C ALA A 49 -9.84 -20.88 9.28
N GLY A 50 -10.05 -21.71 10.30
CA GLY A 50 -10.32 -23.13 10.12
C GLY A 50 -11.46 -23.26 9.14
N ASN A 51 -11.39 -24.30 8.32
CA ASN A 51 -12.49 -24.77 7.48
C ASN A 51 -13.73 -25.01 8.35
N ASP A 52 -14.49 -23.95 8.65
CA ASP A 52 -15.88 -24.07 9.09
C ASP A 52 -16.73 -24.47 7.86
N ASN A 53 -16.42 -25.64 7.33
CA ASN A 53 -17.17 -26.31 6.27
C ASN A 53 -18.17 -27.33 6.86
N GLU A 54 -18.75 -27.02 8.01
CA GLU A 54 -19.84 -27.84 8.51
C GLU A 54 -21.19 -27.13 8.32
N SER A 55 -22.03 -27.77 7.55
CA SER A 55 -23.50 -27.52 7.35
C SER A 55 -23.89 -26.17 6.73
N LYS A 56 -23.34 -25.81 5.59
CA LYS A 56 -23.98 -24.78 4.75
C LYS A 56 -25.28 -25.34 4.18
N SER A 57 -26.42 -24.74 4.53
CA SER A 57 -27.76 -25.15 4.06
C SER A 57 -27.78 -25.25 2.51
N ILE A 58 -28.60 -26.15 1.96
CA ILE A 58 -28.78 -26.36 0.52
C ILE A 58 -29.05 -25.03 -0.21
N ARG A 59 -29.83 -24.13 0.40
CA ARG A 59 -30.05 -22.76 -0.11
C ARG A 59 -28.77 -21.95 -0.26
N LEU A 60 -27.80 -22.11 0.66
CA LEU A 60 -26.51 -21.40 0.59
C LEU A 60 -25.63 -21.99 -0.52
N LYS A 61 -25.65 -23.32 -0.72
CA LYS A 61 -24.94 -24.00 -1.80
C LYS A 61 -25.49 -23.61 -3.17
N ILE A 62 -26.80 -23.55 -3.35
CA ILE A 62 -27.45 -23.09 -4.58
C ILE A 62 -27.11 -21.61 -4.85
N LYS A 63 -27.15 -20.76 -3.82
CA LYS A 63 -26.78 -19.34 -3.94
C LYS A 63 -25.31 -19.14 -4.31
N MET A 64 -24.42 -19.99 -3.78
CA MET A 64 -22.99 -20.00 -4.16
C MET A 64 -22.80 -20.49 -5.60
N TYR A 65 -23.48 -21.54 -6.02
CA TYR A 65 -23.40 -22.07 -7.40
C TYR A 65 -23.93 -21.07 -8.44
N ILE A 66 -25.06 -20.44 -8.17
CA ILE A 66 -25.61 -19.36 -9.01
C ILE A 66 -24.63 -18.19 -9.07
N ARG A 67 -24.04 -17.80 -7.94
CA ARG A 67 -23.02 -16.74 -7.88
C ARG A 67 -21.78 -17.13 -8.70
N GLU A 68 -21.31 -18.38 -8.61
CA GLU A 68 -20.17 -18.88 -9.36
C GLU A 68 -20.41 -18.90 -10.88
N LEU A 69 -21.65 -19.19 -11.33
CA LEU A 69 -22.06 -19.07 -12.72
C LEU A 69 -22.06 -17.60 -13.22
N PHE A 70 -22.53 -16.67 -12.39
CA PHE A 70 -22.58 -15.25 -12.74
C PHE A 70 -21.21 -14.54 -12.62
N THR A 71 -20.29 -15.01 -11.75
CA THR A 71 -18.93 -14.46 -11.64
C THR A 71 -18.06 -14.77 -12.86
N LYS A 72 -18.43 -15.74 -13.70
CA LYS A 72 -17.78 -15.96 -15.01
C LYS A 72 -17.98 -14.78 -15.97
N ILE A 73 -18.99 -13.93 -15.75
CA ILE A 73 -19.22 -12.69 -16.51
C ILE A 73 -18.68 -11.53 -15.68
N LYS A 74 -17.47 -11.07 -15.97
CA LYS A 74 -16.77 -9.98 -15.25
C LYS A 74 -17.65 -8.75 -14.98
N PHE A 75 -18.54 -8.40 -15.89
CA PHE A 75 -19.46 -7.28 -15.73
C PHE A 75 -20.46 -7.52 -14.60
N ILE A 76 -21.06 -8.70 -14.53
CA ILE A 76 -22.04 -9.03 -13.47
C ILE A 76 -21.34 -9.05 -12.12
N ASP A 77 -20.14 -9.67 -12.03
CA ASP A 77 -19.37 -9.69 -10.79
C ASP A 77 -18.98 -8.28 -10.34
N PHE A 78 -18.62 -7.40 -11.28
CA PHE A 78 -18.38 -5.99 -11.00
C PHE A 78 -19.61 -5.32 -10.37
N ILE A 79 -20.79 -5.43 -10.97
CA ILE A 79 -22.03 -4.85 -10.44
C ILE A 79 -22.41 -5.43 -9.08
N LEU A 80 -22.27 -6.74 -8.89
CA LEU A 80 -22.53 -7.40 -7.59
C LEU A 80 -21.56 -6.91 -6.52
N THR A 81 -20.30 -6.68 -6.90
CA THR A 81 -19.27 -6.15 -6.00
C THR A 81 -19.59 -4.71 -5.62
N LEU A 82 -19.95 -3.84 -6.57
CA LEU A 82 -20.38 -2.47 -6.29
C LEU A 82 -21.59 -2.43 -5.36
N ASN A 83 -22.62 -3.23 -5.64
CA ASN A 83 -23.77 -3.33 -4.76
C ASN A 83 -23.38 -3.79 -3.35
N SER A 84 -22.49 -4.78 -3.26
CA SER A 84 -22.03 -5.28 -1.96
C SER A 84 -21.26 -4.24 -1.17
N LEU A 85 -20.38 -3.46 -1.81
CA LEU A 85 -19.46 -2.55 -1.11
C LEU A 85 -20.07 -1.17 -0.82
N TYR A 86 -20.99 -0.68 -1.65
CA TYR A 86 -21.50 0.69 -1.53
C TYR A 86 -22.98 0.81 -1.13
N ILE A 87 -23.77 -0.22 -1.40
CA ILE A 87 -25.23 -0.13 -1.26
C ILE A 87 -25.72 -0.98 -0.08
N LYS A 88 -25.21 -2.21 0.08
CA LYS A 88 -25.64 -3.06 1.18
C LYS A 88 -25.16 -2.54 2.52
N HIS A 89 -26.08 -2.47 3.47
CA HIS A 89 -25.77 -2.15 4.86
C HIS A 89 -25.71 -3.43 5.69
N PHE A 90 -24.72 -3.51 6.56
CA PHE A 90 -24.53 -4.57 7.55
C PHE A 90 -24.38 -3.90 8.92
N PRO A 91 -25.51 -3.42 9.52
CA PRO A 91 -25.43 -2.62 10.73
C PRO A 91 -24.75 -3.41 11.87
N LEU A 92 -24.04 -2.67 12.71
CA LEU A 92 -23.43 -3.22 13.92
C LEU A 92 -24.49 -3.84 14.80
N ASN A 93 -24.26 -5.07 15.24
CA ASN A 93 -25.12 -5.72 16.22
C ASN A 93 -24.88 -5.14 17.64
N GLU A 94 -25.72 -5.47 18.60
CA GLU A 94 -25.64 -4.93 19.96
C GLU A 94 -24.32 -5.29 20.67
N LYS A 95 -23.77 -6.48 20.39
CA LYS A 95 -22.46 -6.89 20.93
C LYS A 95 -21.33 -6.01 20.39
N ASP A 96 -21.35 -5.69 19.09
CA ASP A 96 -20.37 -4.81 18.46
C ASP A 96 -20.49 -3.39 19.03
N LYS A 97 -21.71 -2.86 19.19
CA LYS A 97 -21.94 -1.52 19.77
C LYS A 97 -21.44 -1.44 21.21
N SER A 98 -21.81 -2.41 22.06
CA SER A 98 -21.35 -2.48 23.44
C SER A 98 -19.83 -2.66 23.57
N LEU A 99 -19.20 -3.34 22.62
CA LEU A 99 -17.74 -3.41 22.56
C LEU A 99 -17.14 -2.04 22.28
N LEU A 100 -17.65 -1.34 21.25
CA LEU A 100 -17.12 -0.03 20.82
C LEU A 100 -17.20 1.02 21.95
N GLU A 101 -18.19 1.00 22.80
CA GLU A 101 -18.35 1.92 23.95
C GLU A 101 -17.18 1.89 24.96
N LYS A 102 -16.35 0.82 24.90
CA LYS A 102 -15.15 0.68 25.76
C LYS A 102 -13.92 1.41 25.23
N TYR A 103 -14.00 1.94 24.00
CA TYR A 103 -12.88 2.55 23.31
C TYR A 103 -13.13 4.03 23.02
N ASP A 104 -12.06 4.82 23.05
CA ASP A 104 -12.10 6.22 22.66
C ASP A 104 -12.12 6.35 21.13
N PHE A 105 -11.46 5.42 20.43
CA PHE A 105 -11.37 5.39 18.98
C PHE A 105 -11.61 4.00 18.40
N VAL A 106 -12.26 3.94 17.22
CA VAL A 106 -12.30 2.77 16.36
C VAL A 106 -11.64 3.12 15.03
N HIS A 107 -10.64 2.34 14.62
CA HIS A 107 -9.90 2.56 13.39
C HIS A 107 -10.33 1.58 12.31
N VAL A 108 -10.94 2.08 11.24
CA VAL A 108 -11.41 1.31 10.08
C VAL A 108 -10.51 1.59 8.88
N HIS A 109 -10.33 0.58 8.03
CA HIS A 109 -9.29 0.57 7.00
C HIS A 109 -9.84 0.60 5.56
N CYS A 110 -11.13 0.88 5.39
CA CYS A 110 -11.75 1.00 4.07
C CYS A 110 -13.02 1.86 4.13
N VAL A 111 -13.26 2.66 3.09
CA VAL A 111 -14.48 3.50 2.98
C VAL A 111 -15.77 2.67 3.02
N ASN A 112 -15.76 1.47 2.45
CA ASN A 112 -16.94 0.62 2.46
C ASN A 112 -17.31 0.12 3.85
N GLU A 113 -16.39 -0.02 4.80
CA GLU A 113 -16.73 -0.38 6.19
C GLU A 113 -17.56 0.72 6.85
N ILE A 114 -17.23 1.98 6.59
CA ILE A 114 -18.05 3.10 7.08
C ILE A 114 -19.43 3.07 6.45
N LEU A 115 -19.52 2.92 5.13
CA LEU A 115 -20.80 2.90 4.41
C LEU A 115 -21.68 1.72 4.81
N GLN A 116 -21.10 0.56 5.08
CA GLN A 116 -21.83 -0.67 5.42
C GLN A 116 -22.21 -0.74 6.90
N SER A 117 -21.22 -0.56 7.79
CA SER A 117 -21.38 -0.91 9.21
C SER A 117 -21.46 0.32 10.12
N PHE A 118 -20.73 1.38 9.82
CA PHE A 118 -20.63 2.56 10.66
C PHE A 118 -21.47 3.74 10.19
N TYR A 119 -22.21 3.62 9.07
CA TYR A 119 -23.00 4.72 8.51
C TYR A 119 -23.99 5.30 9.52
N ASN A 120 -24.74 4.44 10.20
CA ASN A 120 -25.70 4.81 11.24
C ASN A 120 -25.12 4.77 12.67
N PHE A 121 -23.81 4.50 12.79
CA PHE A 121 -23.17 4.50 14.11
C PHE A 121 -23.04 5.94 14.60
N ASN A 122 -23.72 6.24 15.67
CA ASN A 122 -23.70 7.55 16.33
C ASN A 122 -23.43 7.34 17.82
N ASN A 123 -22.17 7.47 18.22
CA ASN A 123 -21.74 7.35 19.60
C ASN A 123 -20.95 8.63 19.95
N GLN A 124 -21.32 9.29 21.05
CA GLN A 124 -20.66 10.52 21.46
C GLN A 124 -19.25 10.29 22.03
N LYS A 125 -18.97 9.07 22.50
CA LYS A 125 -17.71 8.70 23.14
C LYS A 125 -16.69 8.17 22.13
N THR A 126 -17.08 7.23 21.26
CA THR A 126 -16.17 6.54 20.36
C THR A 126 -16.07 7.27 19.03
N LYS A 127 -14.88 7.74 18.67
CA LYS A 127 -14.60 8.39 17.38
C LYS A 127 -14.15 7.41 16.33
N ILE A 128 -14.54 7.64 15.08
CA ILE A 128 -14.17 6.83 13.93
C ILE A 128 -12.94 7.43 13.26
N ILE A 129 -11.86 6.64 13.16
CA ILE A 129 -10.68 6.92 12.34
C ILE A 129 -10.83 6.14 11.04
N LEU A 130 -10.63 6.80 9.90
CA LEU A 130 -10.58 6.18 8.57
C LEU A 130 -9.16 6.23 8.03
N THR A 131 -8.64 5.08 7.58
CA THR A 131 -7.48 5.00 6.69
C THR A 131 -7.87 4.26 5.42
N THR A 132 -7.47 4.78 4.27
CA THR A 132 -7.51 4.07 2.99
C THR A 132 -6.08 3.65 2.62
N HIS A 133 -5.90 2.54 1.94
CA HIS A 133 -4.57 1.99 1.65
C HIS A 133 -4.30 1.93 0.14
N THR A 134 -4.96 2.79 -0.61
CA THR A 134 -4.91 2.82 -2.07
C THR A 134 -4.60 4.24 -2.56
N PRO A 135 -3.86 4.40 -3.67
CA PRO A 135 -3.60 5.70 -4.28
C PRO A 135 -4.79 6.23 -5.09
N GLU A 136 -5.92 5.55 -5.10
CA GLU A 136 -7.04 5.88 -5.96
C GLU A 136 -8.40 5.63 -5.28
N PRO A 137 -9.48 6.30 -5.73
CA PRO A 137 -10.83 5.98 -5.28
C PRO A 137 -11.13 4.49 -5.44
N LEU A 138 -11.85 3.91 -4.49
CA LEU A 138 -12.18 2.48 -4.49
C LEU A 138 -12.91 2.06 -5.79
N ILE A 139 -13.77 2.93 -6.33
CA ILE A 139 -14.45 2.66 -7.62
C ILE A 139 -13.45 2.52 -8.78
N ASP A 140 -12.40 3.33 -8.82
CA ASP A 140 -11.37 3.28 -9.86
C ASP A 140 -10.50 2.02 -9.72
N GLU A 141 -10.11 1.66 -8.50
CA GLU A 141 -9.40 0.43 -8.20
C GLU A 141 -10.20 -0.82 -8.63
N LEU A 142 -11.49 -0.86 -8.28
CA LEU A 142 -12.38 -1.96 -8.67
C LEU A 142 -12.52 -2.03 -10.19
N ALA A 143 -12.75 -0.90 -10.86
CA ALA A 143 -12.83 -0.87 -12.32
C ALA A 143 -11.53 -1.38 -12.97
N GLY A 144 -10.38 -1.05 -12.39
CA GLY A 144 -9.08 -1.59 -12.81
C GLY A 144 -9.00 -3.09 -12.67
N ARG A 145 -9.38 -3.61 -11.51
CA ARG A 145 -9.38 -5.04 -11.19
C ARG A 145 -10.27 -5.87 -12.12
N PHE A 146 -11.45 -5.34 -12.47
CA PHE A 146 -12.42 -6.02 -13.32
C PHE A 146 -12.25 -5.72 -14.82
N GLY A 147 -11.36 -4.78 -15.20
CA GLY A 147 -11.19 -4.33 -16.59
C GLY A 147 -12.34 -3.46 -17.09
N MET A 148 -13.00 -2.70 -16.19
CA MET A 148 -14.19 -1.88 -16.45
C MET A 148 -13.89 -0.36 -16.57
N GLN A 149 -12.61 0.02 -16.72
CA GLN A 149 -12.23 1.44 -16.82
C GLN A 149 -12.88 2.14 -18.01
N SER A 150 -12.98 1.46 -19.16
CA SER A 150 -13.63 2.01 -20.36
C SER A 150 -15.12 2.25 -20.14
N LEU A 151 -15.79 1.38 -19.36
CA LEU A 151 -17.19 1.55 -18.98
C LEU A 151 -17.40 2.81 -18.15
N LEU A 152 -16.53 3.04 -17.15
CA LEU A 152 -16.63 4.25 -16.32
C LEU A 152 -16.27 5.53 -17.06
N LYS A 153 -15.44 5.45 -18.11
CA LYS A 153 -15.17 6.58 -19.01
C LYS A 153 -16.39 6.90 -19.86
N LEU A 154 -17.10 5.86 -20.36
CA LEU A 154 -18.32 6.03 -21.17
C LEU A 154 -19.50 6.53 -20.32
N PHE A 155 -19.59 6.12 -19.06
CA PHE A 155 -20.66 6.49 -18.13
C PHE A 155 -20.10 7.21 -16.89
N PRO A 156 -19.60 8.46 -17.04
CA PRO A 156 -18.94 9.18 -15.94
C PRO A 156 -19.87 9.46 -14.76
N PHE A 157 -21.19 9.53 -14.98
CA PHE A 157 -22.18 9.71 -13.92
C PHE A 157 -22.19 8.52 -12.92
N VAL A 158 -21.94 7.29 -13.41
CA VAL A 158 -21.83 6.10 -12.55
C VAL A 158 -20.61 6.23 -11.64
N ARG A 159 -19.45 6.59 -12.22
CA ARG A 159 -18.22 6.84 -11.44
C ARG A 159 -18.45 7.93 -10.39
N ASN A 160 -19.04 9.05 -10.79
CA ASN A 160 -19.30 10.19 -9.90
C ASN A 160 -20.28 9.83 -8.77
N PHE A 161 -21.27 8.98 -9.02
CA PHE A 161 -22.17 8.47 -7.99
C PHE A 161 -21.38 7.73 -6.89
N PHE A 162 -20.50 6.81 -7.25
CA PHE A 162 -19.70 6.06 -6.26
C PHE A 162 -18.66 6.94 -5.57
N ILE A 163 -18.02 7.89 -6.27
CA ILE A 163 -17.14 8.89 -5.64
C ILE A 163 -17.91 9.68 -4.57
N LYS A 164 -19.15 10.12 -4.85
CA LYS A 164 -19.95 10.81 -3.85
C LYS A 164 -20.26 9.94 -2.62
N LYS A 165 -20.48 8.64 -2.82
CA LYS A 165 -20.61 7.69 -1.70
C LYS A 165 -19.34 7.60 -0.88
N GLU A 166 -18.18 7.53 -1.49
CA GLU A 166 -16.90 7.54 -0.77
C GLU A 166 -16.72 8.84 0.04
N ILE A 167 -17.09 9.97 -0.54
CA ILE A 167 -17.10 11.28 0.14
C ILE A 167 -17.99 11.27 1.38
N GLU A 168 -19.16 10.62 1.33
CA GLU A 168 -20.02 10.45 2.52
C GLU A 168 -19.27 9.70 3.64
N ALA A 169 -18.50 8.67 3.31
CA ALA A 169 -17.69 7.94 4.29
C ALA A 169 -16.59 8.82 4.92
N TYR A 170 -15.87 9.60 4.12
CA TYR A 170 -14.88 10.55 4.65
C TYR A 170 -15.50 11.62 5.55
N LYS A 171 -16.68 12.15 5.18
CA LYS A 171 -17.41 13.11 6.02
C LYS A 171 -17.87 12.49 7.34
N LYS A 172 -18.29 11.22 7.31
CA LYS A 172 -18.77 10.48 8.50
C LYS A 172 -17.64 10.15 9.46
N ALA A 173 -16.43 9.92 8.98
CA ALA A 173 -15.26 9.72 9.84
C ALA A 173 -15.00 10.97 10.69
N ASP A 174 -14.65 10.79 11.95
CA ASP A 174 -14.25 11.88 12.84
C ASP A 174 -12.82 12.33 12.56
N LEU A 175 -11.95 11.37 12.24
CA LEU A 175 -10.56 11.58 11.86
C LEU A 175 -10.22 10.77 10.60
N VAL A 176 -9.27 11.25 9.82
CA VAL A 176 -8.75 10.57 8.64
C VAL A 176 -7.24 10.53 8.74
N MET A 177 -6.68 9.32 8.73
CA MET A 177 -5.24 9.11 8.79
C MET A 177 -4.68 8.82 7.39
N PHE A 178 -3.65 9.53 7.01
CA PHE A 178 -2.79 9.22 5.88
C PHE A 178 -1.36 8.92 6.36
N PRO A 179 -0.55 8.15 5.61
CA PRO A 179 0.84 7.94 6.01
C PRO A 179 1.65 9.22 5.97
N VAL A 180 1.41 10.08 4.98
CA VAL A 180 2.08 11.37 4.76
C VAL A 180 1.10 12.33 4.07
N PRO A 181 1.33 13.67 4.13
CA PRO A 181 0.45 14.65 3.51
C PRO A 181 0.26 14.45 2.00
N GLU A 182 1.31 14.06 1.30
CA GLU A 182 1.35 13.91 -0.15
C GLU A 182 0.60 12.68 -0.65
N ALA A 183 0.30 11.72 0.23
CA ALA A 183 -0.51 10.53 -0.09
C ALA A 183 -1.95 10.86 -0.54
N LYS A 184 -2.43 12.09 -0.30
CA LYS A 184 -3.73 12.60 -0.77
C LYS A 184 -3.72 13.01 -2.24
N GLU A 185 -2.55 13.29 -2.80
CA GLU A 185 -2.39 13.88 -4.14
C GLU A 185 -3.09 13.05 -5.25
N PRO A 186 -2.93 11.71 -5.30
CA PRO A 186 -3.58 10.90 -6.33
C PRO A 186 -5.12 11.00 -6.32
N TYR A 187 -5.74 11.14 -5.16
CA TYR A 187 -7.19 11.36 -5.06
C TYR A 187 -7.60 12.70 -5.68
N MET A 188 -6.88 13.76 -5.32
CA MET A 188 -7.17 15.12 -5.79
C MET A 188 -6.95 15.27 -7.29
N SER A 189 -5.96 14.59 -7.86
CA SER A 189 -5.71 14.60 -9.31
C SER A 189 -6.78 13.86 -10.11
N ARG A 190 -7.38 12.81 -9.54
CA ARG A 190 -8.37 11.97 -10.20
C ARG A 190 -9.80 12.56 -10.19
N SER A 191 -10.12 13.42 -9.22
CA SER A 191 -11.45 14.00 -9.14
C SER A 191 -11.48 15.32 -8.36
N PRO A 192 -12.09 16.38 -8.90
CA PRO A 192 -12.26 17.65 -8.21
C PRO A 192 -13.06 17.52 -6.91
N TYR A 193 -13.98 16.54 -6.82
CA TYR A 193 -14.74 16.29 -5.60
C TYR A 193 -13.85 15.96 -4.38
N TYR A 194 -12.71 15.29 -4.57
CA TYR A 194 -11.77 15.05 -3.48
C TYR A 194 -10.99 16.30 -3.09
N LYS A 195 -10.66 17.16 -4.05
CA LYS A 195 -10.00 18.44 -3.76
C LYS A 195 -10.86 19.30 -2.85
N ASP A 196 -12.15 19.44 -3.17
CA ASP A 196 -13.10 20.20 -2.37
C ASP A 196 -13.34 19.57 -1.00
N LEU A 197 -13.52 18.23 -0.97
CA LEU A 197 -13.68 17.48 0.27
C LEU A 197 -12.49 17.69 1.21
N PHE A 198 -11.27 17.46 0.73
CA PHE A 198 -10.07 17.46 1.56
C PHE A 198 -9.77 18.85 2.13
N LYS A 199 -10.12 19.91 1.40
CA LYS A 199 -10.11 21.26 1.93
C LYS A 199 -11.15 21.45 3.05
N LEU A 200 -12.35 20.91 2.88
CA LEU A 200 -13.44 21.02 3.85
C LEU A 200 -13.13 20.28 5.17
N ILE A 201 -12.47 19.13 5.09
CA ILE A 201 -12.20 18.28 6.27
C ILE A 201 -10.72 18.32 6.70
N GLU A 202 -9.98 19.35 6.34
CA GLU A 202 -8.54 19.46 6.61
C GLU A 202 -8.20 19.29 8.09
N SER A 203 -9.02 19.80 8.98
CA SER A 203 -8.87 19.69 10.45
C SER A 203 -9.01 18.25 10.99
N LYS A 204 -9.54 17.32 10.18
CA LYS A 204 -9.68 15.91 10.55
C LYS A 204 -8.43 15.07 10.20
N PHE A 205 -7.49 15.63 9.43
CA PHE A 205 -6.31 14.88 9.01
C PHE A 205 -5.24 14.81 10.07
N PHE A 206 -4.67 13.62 10.20
CA PHE A 206 -3.39 13.44 10.87
C PHE A 206 -2.54 12.42 10.09
N TYR A 207 -1.24 12.41 10.35
CA TYR A 207 -0.27 11.70 9.52
C TYR A 207 0.61 10.82 10.37
N VAL A 208 0.63 9.53 10.05
CA VAL A 208 1.51 8.54 10.69
C VAL A 208 2.08 7.63 9.61
N PRO A 209 3.39 7.73 9.32
CA PRO A 209 4.02 6.86 8.32
C PRO A 209 3.81 5.40 8.65
N THR A 210 3.49 4.60 7.61
CA THR A 210 3.33 3.15 7.74
C THR A 210 4.60 2.52 8.32
N ALA A 211 4.46 1.46 9.12
CA ALA A 211 5.59 0.70 9.65
C ALA A 211 5.55 -0.75 9.19
N ILE A 212 6.71 -1.38 9.19
CA ILE A 212 6.88 -2.82 8.99
C ILE A 212 7.85 -3.41 10.02
N ASN A 213 7.77 -4.73 10.20
CA ASN A 213 8.60 -5.46 11.16
C ASN A 213 10.08 -5.36 10.80
N LYS A 214 10.95 -5.30 11.83
CA LYS A 214 12.38 -5.56 11.65
C LYS A 214 12.58 -6.97 11.11
N LEU A 215 13.66 -7.15 10.34
CA LEU A 215 14.09 -8.50 9.99
C LEU A 215 14.57 -9.21 11.24
N LYS A 216 13.97 -10.36 11.56
CA LYS A 216 14.44 -11.23 12.69
C LYS A 216 15.78 -11.87 12.38
N ALA A 217 16.08 -12.12 11.10
CA ALA A 217 17.37 -12.60 10.59
C ALA A 217 17.57 -12.06 9.17
N LYS A 218 18.83 -11.87 8.75
CA LYS A 218 19.12 -11.59 7.34
C LYS A 218 18.65 -12.79 6.51
N PRO A 219 17.89 -12.57 5.42
CA PRO A 219 17.50 -13.67 4.53
C PRO A 219 18.72 -14.38 3.98
N GLU A 220 18.60 -15.69 3.78
CA GLU A 220 19.67 -16.45 3.10
C GLU A 220 19.86 -15.93 1.68
N ASN A 221 21.10 -15.81 1.26
CA ASN A 221 21.43 -15.49 -0.12
C ASN A 221 21.28 -16.77 -0.96
N LYS A 222 20.26 -16.83 -1.81
CA LYS A 222 20.00 -18.03 -2.65
C LYS A 222 20.66 -17.98 -4.00
N HIS A 223 21.48 -16.94 -4.28
CA HIS A 223 22.17 -16.79 -5.57
C HIS A 223 21.24 -16.97 -6.78
N SER A 224 20.04 -16.41 -6.68
CA SER A 224 18.99 -16.58 -7.69
C SER A 224 19.36 -15.96 -9.05
N LEU A 225 20.31 -15.03 -9.04
CA LEU A 225 20.79 -14.31 -10.22
C LEU A 225 21.99 -14.98 -10.91
N ASP A 226 22.64 -15.97 -10.33
CA ASP A 226 23.86 -16.60 -10.90
C ASP A 226 23.63 -17.19 -12.28
N LYS A 227 22.43 -17.72 -12.53
CA LYS A 227 22.06 -18.32 -13.82
C LYS A 227 21.98 -17.32 -14.98
N TYR A 228 22.02 -16.02 -14.74
CA TYR A 228 21.87 -14.99 -15.76
C TYR A 228 23.18 -14.41 -16.28
N SER A 229 24.33 -14.93 -15.83
CA SER A 229 25.67 -14.50 -16.29
C SER A 229 25.87 -12.98 -16.22
N ILE A 230 25.38 -12.32 -15.17
CA ILE A 230 25.53 -10.88 -14.97
C ILE A 230 26.98 -10.58 -14.59
N PRO A 231 27.69 -9.68 -15.29
CA PRO A 231 29.06 -9.29 -14.93
C PRO A 231 29.13 -8.77 -13.48
N SER A 232 30.19 -9.12 -12.75
CA SER A 232 30.36 -8.72 -11.34
C SER A 232 30.42 -7.22 -11.13
N ASN A 233 30.93 -6.48 -12.11
CA ASN A 233 31.00 -5.01 -12.12
C ASN A 233 29.73 -4.34 -12.67
N ALA A 234 28.71 -5.10 -13.11
CA ALA A 234 27.47 -4.53 -13.58
C ALA A 234 26.65 -3.91 -12.43
N LEU A 235 25.95 -2.81 -12.68
CA LEU A 235 24.95 -2.29 -11.77
C LEU A 235 23.65 -3.09 -11.91
N LYS A 236 23.19 -3.71 -10.84
CA LYS A 236 21.93 -4.46 -10.77
C LYS A 236 20.83 -3.56 -10.22
N VAL A 237 19.95 -3.09 -11.09
CA VAL A 237 18.79 -2.23 -10.77
C VAL A 237 17.55 -3.09 -10.68
N CYS A 238 16.91 -3.13 -9.51
CA CYS A 238 15.76 -3.99 -9.26
C CYS A 238 14.45 -3.21 -9.22
N TYR A 239 13.42 -3.78 -9.78
CA TYR A 239 12.02 -3.40 -9.62
C TYR A 239 11.20 -4.61 -9.19
N VAL A 240 10.33 -4.44 -8.19
CA VAL A 240 9.33 -5.45 -7.81
C VAL A 240 7.97 -4.80 -7.72
N GLY A 241 7.02 -5.29 -8.52
CA GLY A 241 5.67 -4.73 -8.50
C GLY A 241 4.78 -5.22 -9.64
N ARG A 242 3.56 -4.68 -9.69
CA ARG A 242 2.62 -4.93 -10.80
C ARG A 242 3.10 -4.21 -12.06
N HIS A 243 3.09 -4.90 -13.19
CA HIS A 243 3.47 -4.34 -14.49
C HIS A 243 2.30 -3.52 -15.10
N ASN A 244 2.03 -2.36 -14.55
CA ASN A 244 0.93 -1.48 -14.99
C ASN A 244 1.32 0.01 -15.00
N GLU A 245 0.43 0.83 -15.55
CA GLU A 245 0.65 2.27 -15.70
C GLU A 245 0.80 3.01 -14.37
N VAL A 246 0.02 2.65 -13.35
CA VAL A 246 0.06 3.28 -12.02
C VAL A 246 1.44 3.09 -11.37
N LYS A 247 2.03 1.90 -11.55
CA LYS A 247 3.38 1.59 -11.06
C LYS A 247 4.50 2.07 -11.99
N GLY A 248 4.15 2.78 -13.07
CA GLY A 248 5.11 3.41 -13.98
C GLY A 248 5.94 2.42 -14.79
N TYR A 249 5.40 1.21 -15.07
CA TYR A 249 6.17 0.17 -15.77
C TYR A 249 6.63 0.59 -17.17
N ASN A 250 5.85 1.41 -17.90
CA ASN A 250 6.28 1.97 -19.17
C ASN A 250 7.39 3.00 -19.01
N MET A 251 7.37 3.79 -17.93
CA MET A 251 8.45 4.71 -17.59
C MET A 251 9.74 3.94 -17.25
N LEU A 252 9.64 2.83 -16.48
CA LEU A 252 10.78 1.95 -16.20
C LEU A 252 11.48 1.48 -17.48
N LYS A 253 10.71 1.07 -18.48
CA LYS A 253 11.26 0.66 -19.79
C LYS A 253 11.98 1.81 -20.50
N GLN A 254 11.42 3.01 -20.46
CA GLN A 254 12.05 4.19 -21.05
C GLN A 254 13.36 4.58 -20.32
N ILE A 255 13.36 4.50 -18.99
CA ILE A 255 14.55 4.71 -18.17
C ILE A 255 15.63 3.69 -18.52
N ALA A 256 15.28 2.41 -18.66
CA ALA A 256 16.25 1.37 -19.01
C ALA A 256 16.91 1.65 -20.38
N VAL A 257 16.09 1.94 -21.40
CA VAL A 257 16.60 2.26 -22.73
C VAL A 257 17.48 3.49 -22.73
N GLU A 258 17.11 4.53 -21.96
CA GLU A 258 17.91 5.76 -21.82
C GLU A 258 19.24 5.48 -21.12
N THR A 259 19.19 4.70 -20.03
CA THR A 259 20.39 4.33 -19.27
C THR A 259 21.39 3.55 -20.11
N TRP A 260 20.93 2.60 -20.92
CA TRP A 260 21.80 1.77 -21.76
C TRP A 260 22.55 2.53 -22.86
N LYS A 261 22.10 3.72 -23.25
CA LYS A 261 22.83 4.58 -24.19
C LYS A 261 24.17 5.06 -23.61
N ASN A 262 24.18 5.30 -22.29
CA ASN A 262 25.30 5.89 -21.59
C ASN A 262 26.13 4.88 -20.79
N ILE A 263 25.46 3.82 -20.29
CA ILE A 263 26.04 2.80 -19.41
C ILE A 263 25.57 1.42 -19.86
N PRO A 264 26.29 0.75 -20.74
CA PRO A 264 25.87 -0.55 -21.27
C PRO A 264 25.85 -1.67 -20.20
N ASN A 265 26.61 -1.51 -19.10
CA ASN A 265 26.77 -2.51 -18.06
C ASN A 265 25.79 -2.30 -16.89
N VAL A 266 24.50 -2.05 -17.19
CA VAL A 266 23.39 -1.97 -16.23
C VAL A 266 22.37 -3.02 -16.57
N TYR A 267 21.99 -3.83 -15.58
CA TYR A 267 21.01 -4.91 -15.70
C TYR A 267 19.77 -4.56 -14.89
N PHE A 268 18.61 -4.65 -15.50
CA PHE A 268 17.31 -4.46 -14.85
C PHE A 268 16.73 -5.81 -14.45
N ILE A 269 16.51 -5.99 -13.15
CA ILE A 269 16.03 -7.23 -12.53
C ILE A 269 14.59 -7.01 -12.10
N ILE A 270 13.66 -7.69 -12.75
CA ILE A 270 12.23 -7.39 -12.68
C ILE A 270 11.48 -8.50 -11.98
N GLY A 271 10.89 -8.20 -10.82
CA GLY A 271 9.98 -9.09 -10.10
C GLY A 271 8.51 -8.68 -10.29
N GLY A 272 7.65 -9.68 -10.40
CA GLY A 272 6.21 -9.50 -10.57
C GLY A 272 5.65 -10.28 -11.76
N LYS A 273 4.32 -10.23 -11.94
CA LYS A 273 3.67 -10.88 -13.08
C LYS A 273 3.72 -9.96 -14.29
N GLU A 274 4.19 -10.46 -15.43
CA GLU A 274 4.30 -9.76 -16.72
C GLU A 274 2.92 -9.49 -17.36
N GLU A 275 2.05 -8.83 -16.61
CA GLU A 275 0.68 -8.47 -17.03
C GLU A 275 0.21 -7.19 -16.29
N PRO A 276 -0.55 -6.30 -16.95
CA PRO A 276 -0.95 -6.36 -18.37
C PRO A 276 0.16 -5.89 -19.33
N LEU A 277 1.24 -5.27 -18.82
CA LEU A 277 2.35 -4.76 -19.62
C LEU A 277 3.50 -5.76 -19.64
N LYS A 278 4.12 -5.89 -20.81
CA LYS A 278 5.28 -6.78 -21.02
C LYS A 278 6.60 -6.01 -20.95
N GLY A 279 7.66 -6.72 -20.59
CA GLY A 279 9.02 -6.20 -20.52
C GLY A 279 9.66 -5.90 -21.87
N ILE A 280 10.96 -5.65 -21.86
CA ILE A 280 11.79 -5.38 -23.04
C ILE A 280 12.49 -6.69 -23.46
N LYS A 281 12.63 -6.93 -24.75
CA LYS A 281 13.46 -8.01 -25.29
C LYS A 281 14.93 -7.55 -25.41
N ASP A 282 15.66 -7.59 -24.31
CA ASP A 282 17.08 -7.29 -24.20
C ASP A 282 17.69 -8.20 -23.14
N SER A 283 18.91 -8.69 -23.33
CA SER A 283 19.60 -9.59 -22.39
C SER A 283 19.87 -8.95 -21.01
N ARG A 284 19.86 -7.64 -20.94
CA ARG A 284 20.04 -6.86 -19.70
C ARG A 284 18.72 -6.58 -18.96
N TRP A 285 17.58 -7.04 -19.50
CA TRP A 285 16.26 -6.97 -18.87
C TRP A 285 15.83 -8.39 -18.49
N ILE A 286 15.86 -8.66 -17.17
CA ILE A 286 15.66 -10.02 -16.64
C ILE A 286 14.34 -10.09 -15.88
N GLU A 287 13.36 -10.79 -16.47
CA GLU A 287 12.06 -11.06 -15.83
C GLU A 287 12.16 -12.31 -14.94
N LEU A 288 11.91 -12.15 -13.65
CA LEU A 288 11.98 -13.22 -12.65
C LEU A 288 10.62 -13.83 -12.34
N GLY A 289 9.51 -13.15 -12.69
CA GLY A 289 8.18 -13.53 -12.20
C GLY A 289 8.00 -13.25 -10.69
N TRP A 290 7.27 -14.11 -9.99
CA TRP A 290 7.13 -13.99 -8.54
C TRP A 290 8.43 -14.26 -7.81
N VAL A 291 8.80 -13.38 -6.89
CA VAL A 291 10.07 -13.42 -6.15
C VAL A 291 9.83 -13.29 -4.65
N ASN A 292 10.72 -13.87 -3.86
CA ASN A 292 10.88 -13.46 -2.47
C ASN A 292 11.69 -12.15 -2.43
N THR A 293 11.01 -11.05 -2.18
CA THR A 293 11.62 -9.72 -2.21
C THR A 293 12.80 -9.61 -1.25
N SER A 294 12.68 -10.12 -0.03
CA SER A 294 13.75 -10.01 0.97
C SER A 294 15.03 -10.76 0.56
N GLU A 295 14.91 -11.88 -0.13
CA GLU A 295 16.05 -12.62 -0.67
C GLU A 295 16.67 -11.86 -1.85
N LEU A 296 15.84 -11.39 -2.79
CA LEU A 296 16.29 -10.66 -3.98
C LEU A 296 17.05 -9.37 -3.62
N LEU A 297 16.59 -8.64 -2.60
CA LEU A 297 17.23 -7.38 -2.16
C LEU A 297 18.67 -7.56 -1.69
N ASN A 298 19.11 -8.78 -1.31
CA ASN A 298 20.51 -9.05 -0.98
C ASN A 298 21.42 -9.17 -2.22
N GLU A 299 20.84 -9.45 -3.39
CA GLU A 299 21.59 -9.74 -4.62
C GLU A 299 21.71 -8.54 -5.57
N ILE A 300 21.05 -7.41 -5.23
CA ILE A 300 20.95 -6.23 -6.09
C ILE A 300 21.70 -5.03 -5.49
N ASP A 301 21.97 -4.04 -6.31
CA ASP A 301 22.71 -2.83 -5.89
C ASP A 301 21.79 -1.64 -5.62
N VAL A 302 20.74 -1.49 -6.43
CA VAL A 302 19.80 -0.35 -6.41
C VAL A 302 18.38 -0.84 -6.65
N PHE A 303 17.41 -0.26 -5.95
CA PHE A 303 16.00 -0.48 -6.20
C PHE A 303 15.39 0.76 -6.89
N ILE A 304 14.45 0.56 -7.82
CA ILE A 304 13.76 1.66 -8.51
C ILE A 304 12.24 1.56 -8.38
N LEU A 305 11.59 2.68 -8.04
CA LEU A 305 10.13 2.83 -7.99
C LEU A 305 9.70 3.99 -8.90
N PRO A 306 9.41 3.72 -10.18
CA PRO A 306 9.02 4.73 -11.15
C PRO A 306 7.51 4.99 -11.14
N ASN A 307 6.89 5.03 -9.96
CA ASN A 307 5.46 5.12 -9.82
C ASN A 307 4.90 6.40 -10.45
N LYS A 308 3.85 6.26 -11.27
CA LYS A 308 3.06 7.40 -11.75
C LYS A 308 2.17 7.97 -10.65
N GLU A 309 1.63 7.08 -9.83
CA GLU A 309 0.82 7.42 -8.66
C GLU A 309 1.16 6.46 -7.52
N THR A 310 1.30 6.98 -6.32
CA THR A 310 1.49 6.15 -5.13
C THR A 310 0.86 6.78 -3.89
N TYR A 311 0.37 5.90 -3.01
CA TYR A 311 -0.10 6.27 -1.68
C TYR A 311 1.07 6.32 -0.70
N PHE A 312 1.66 5.15 -0.41
CA PHE A 312 2.88 4.94 0.37
C PHE A 312 3.24 3.45 0.28
N ASP A 313 4.20 3.11 -0.55
CA ASP A 313 4.45 1.71 -0.89
C ASP A 313 5.20 0.97 0.23
N ILE A 314 4.66 -0.16 0.67
CA ILE A 314 5.31 -1.04 1.67
C ILE A 314 6.67 -1.55 1.15
N ILE A 315 6.78 -1.83 -0.15
CA ILE A 315 8.04 -2.27 -0.75
C ILE A 315 9.18 -1.26 -0.54
N LEU A 316 8.87 0.05 -0.53
CA LEU A 316 9.85 1.08 -0.22
C LEU A 316 10.44 0.88 1.19
N LEU A 317 9.60 0.55 2.16
CA LEU A 317 10.03 0.29 3.54
C LEU A 317 10.87 -0.99 3.64
N GLU A 318 10.52 -2.03 2.88
CA GLU A 318 11.32 -3.27 2.80
C GLU A 318 12.72 -3.02 2.25
N VAL A 319 12.82 -2.16 1.22
CA VAL A 319 14.08 -1.74 0.60
C VAL A 319 14.94 -0.94 1.59
N LEU A 320 14.36 0.07 2.26
CA LEU A 320 15.05 0.86 3.27
C LEU A 320 15.50 0.01 4.46
N ARG A 321 14.68 -0.95 4.90
CA ARG A 321 15.00 -1.89 5.99
C ARG A 321 16.26 -2.72 5.70
N GLN A 322 16.49 -3.08 4.45
CA GLN A 322 17.68 -3.81 4.02
C GLN A 322 18.81 -2.88 3.55
N GLY A 323 18.62 -1.59 3.71
CA GLY A 323 19.63 -0.60 3.39
C GLY A 323 19.87 -0.38 1.90
N VAL A 324 19.10 -1.01 0.99
CA VAL A 324 19.35 -0.89 -0.44
C VAL A 324 19.13 0.55 -0.92
N PRO A 325 20.08 1.17 -1.66
CA PRO A 325 19.87 2.46 -2.30
C PRO A 325 18.65 2.43 -3.21
N ILE A 326 17.85 3.50 -3.18
CA ILE A 326 16.58 3.55 -3.90
C ILE A 326 16.44 4.82 -4.74
N VAL A 327 15.92 4.63 -5.97
CA VAL A 327 15.55 5.71 -6.89
C VAL A 327 14.03 5.75 -6.99
N ILE A 328 13.42 6.88 -6.63
CA ILE A 328 11.96 7.04 -6.58
C ILE A 328 11.49 8.25 -7.39
N SER A 329 10.34 8.09 -8.05
CA SER A 329 9.66 9.22 -8.69
C SER A 329 9.01 10.14 -7.66
N LYS A 330 9.07 11.46 -7.89
CA LYS A 330 8.42 12.51 -7.06
C LYS A 330 6.91 12.54 -7.33
N THR A 331 6.18 11.51 -6.88
CA THR A 331 4.73 11.38 -7.04
C THR A 331 4.06 10.95 -5.76
N GLY A 332 2.91 11.50 -5.43
CA GLY A 332 2.14 11.13 -4.24
C GLY A 332 3.01 11.03 -3.00
N GLY A 333 2.82 9.97 -2.20
CA GLY A 333 3.56 9.77 -0.95
C GLY A 333 5.09 9.67 -1.07
N ASN A 334 5.63 9.41 -2.28
CA ASN A 334 7.09 9.42 -2.46
C ASN A 334 7.69 10.83 -2.34
N LYS A 335 6.93 11.90 -2.59
CA LYS A 335 7.40 13.28 -2.43
C LYS A 335 7.88 13.58 -1.02
N TRP A 336 7.30 12.91 -0.02
CA TRP A 336 7.69 13.08 1.37
C TRP A 336 9.17 12.80 1.64
N PHE A 337 9.82 11.99 0.79
CA PHE A 337 11.23 11.63 0.95
C PHE A 337 12.19 12.71 0.40
N GLU A 338 11.71 13.64 -0.42
CA GLU A 338 12.54 14.63 -1.10
C GLU A 338 13.38 15.49 -0.13
N ASP A 339 12.74 15.94 0.95
CA ASP A 339 13.36 16.83 1.95
C ASP A 339 14.11 16.10 3.07
N LYS A 340 14.21 14.77 3.01
CA LYS A 340 14.80 13.99 4.12
C LYS A 340 16.33 13.91 4.06
N ASN A 341 16.94 14.28 2.94
CA ASN A 341 18.39 14.30 2.76
C ASN A 341 19.10 13.00 3.15
N VAL A 342 18.49 11.84 2.88
CA VAL A 342 19.08 10.53 3.15
C VAL A 342 19.96 10.13 1.98
N ALA A 343 21.21 9.81 2.24
CA ALA A 343 22.21 9.55 1.19
C ALA A 343 21.83 8.42 0.22
N GLY A 344 21.05 7.43 0.67
CA GLY A 344 20.62 6.30 -0.16
C GLY A 344 19.26 6.48 -0.82
N ILE A 345 18.61 7.66 -0.70
CA ILE A 345 17.30 7.94 -1.32
C ILE A 345 17.48 9.01 -2.41
N HIS A 346 17.21 8.63 -3.65
CA HIS A 346 17.37 9.50 -4.82
C HIS A 346 16.01 9.76 -5.46
N CYS A 347 15.62 11.03 -5.53
CA CYS A 347 14.33 11.45 -6.06
C CYS A 347 14.48 12.05 -7.46
N TYR A 348 13.57 11.70 -8.41
CA TYR A 348 13.55 12.29 -9.75
C TYR A 348 12.11 12.67 -10.15
N ASN A 349 11.94 13.62 -11.06
CA ASN A 349 10.62 13.97 -11.61
C ASN A 349 10.11 12.85 -12.51
N TYR A 350 8.86 12.44 -12.35
CA TYR A 350 8.31 11.23 -13.01
C TYR A 350 8.56 11.18 -14.52
N ASP A 351 8.43 12.33 -15.24
CA ASP A 351 8.59 12.38 -16.69
C ASP A 351 10.05 12.60 -17.14
N ASP A 352 11.00 12.66 -16.19
CA ASP A 352 12.41 12.92 -16.44
C ASP A 352 13.26 11.64 -16.45
N LYS A 353 13.13 10.86 -17.53
CA LYS A 353 13.92 9.63 -17.73
C LYS A 353 15.42 9.89 -17.86
N GLU A 354 15.81 11.04 -18.42
CA GLU A 354 17.20 11.48 -18.57
C GLU A 354 17.80 11.76 -17.19
N GLY A 355 17.13 12.54 -16.34
CA GLY A 355 17.55 12.79 -14.96
C GLY A 355 17.64 11.51 -14.14
N CYS A 356 16.67 10.59 -14.28
CA CYS A 356 16.74 9.27 -13.64
C CYS A 356 17.96 8.46 -14.13
N SER A 357 18.25 8.47 -15.44
CA SER A 357 19.42 7.82 -16.02
C SER A 357 20.74 8.41 -15.48
N CYS A 358 20.80 9.74 -15.28
CA CYS A 358 21.95 10.39 -14.65
C CYS A 358 22.17 9.93 -13.20
N ILE A 359 21.08 9.76 -12.43
CA ILE A 359 21.15 9.20 -11.07
C ILE A 359 21.71 7.77 -11.11
N LEU A 360 21.21 6.93 -12.01
CA LEU A 360 21.71 5.55 -12.17
C LEU A 360 23.18 5.52 -12.58
N LYS A 361 23.63 6.50 -13.39
CA LYS A 361 25.05 6.65 -13.73
C LYS A 361 25.89 6.99 -12.49
N GLN A 362 25.42 7.93 -11.68
CA GLN A 362 26.10 8.27 -10.43
C GLN A 362 26.21 7.04 -9.52
N LEU A 363 25.14 6.25 -9.36
CA LEU A 363 25.12 5.04 -8.55
C LEU A 363 26.02 3.93 -9.11
N TYR A 364 26.16 3.83 -10.44
CA TYR A 364 27.13 2.95 -11.07
C TYR A 364 28.58 3.37 -10.72
N ASP A 365 28.88 4.66 -10.79
CA ASP A 365 30.19 5.19 -10.42
C ASP A 365 30.47 5.02 -8.91
N ASP A 366 29.46 5.24 -8.07
CA ASP A 366 29.54 5.05 -6.62
C ASP A 366 29.77 3.57 -6.25
N LYS A 367 29.14 2.63 -6.97
CA LYS A 367 29.41 1.19 -6.82
C LYS A 367 30.87 0.88 -7.08
N ASN A 368 31.42 1.37 -8.19
CA ASN A 368 32.81 1.12 -8.58
C ASN A 368 33.83 1.74 -7.60
N LYS A 369 33.43 2.77 -6.86
CA LYS A 369 34.20 3.42 -5.80
C LYS A 369 33.97 2.84 -4.41
N GLY A 370 33.07 1.86 -4.25
CA GLY A 370 32.70 1.28 -2.95
C GLY A 370 31.84 2.19 -2.06
N LEU A 371 31.25 3.26 -2.61
CA LEU A 371 30.50 4.26 -1.84
C LEU A 371 29.06 3.85 -1.51
N LEU A 372 28.51 2.82 -2.17
CA LEU A 372 27.15 2.34 -1.89
C LEU A 372 26.96 1.84 -0.45
N ILE A 373 28.03 1.45 0.23
CA ILE A 373 27.95 0.97 1.62
C ILE A 373 27.48 2.08 2.58
N GLN A 374 27.92 3.32 2.36
CA GLN A 374 27.51 4.46 3.19
C GLN A 374 26.01 4.77 2.96
N GLN A 375 25.55 4.65 1.71
CA GLN A 375 24.15 4.83 1.36
C GLN A 375 23.27 3.73 2.00
N LYS A 376 23.78 2.49 2.05
CA LYS A 376 23.10 1.37 2.74
C LYS A 376 22.91 1.63 4.22
N ILE A 377 23.96 2.06 4.91
CA ILE A 377 23.92 2.40 6.33
C ILE A 377 22.92 3.53 6.60
N ALA A 378 22.92 4.58 5.78
CA ALA A 378 22.00 5.70 5.91
C ALA A 378 20.52 5.27 5.77
N ASN A 379 20.22 4.39 4.81
CA ASN A 379 18.87 3.87 4.61
C ASN A 379 18.39 3.00 5.77
N GLU A 380 19.23 2.09 6.27
CA GLU A 380 18.90 1.24 7.45
C GLU A 380 18.65 2.11 8.69
N GLN A 381 19.49 3.12 8.92
CA GLN A 381 19.30 4.03 10.04
C GLN A 381 17.98 4.80 9.90
N PHE A 382 17.71 5.38 8.72
CA PHE A 382 16.49 6.12 8.45
C PHE A 382 15.23 5.26 8.63
N PHE A 383 15.28 3.98 8.20
CA PHE A 383 14.21 3.03 8.45
C PHE A 383 13.97 2.83 9.96
N ASN A 384 15.02 2.57 10.73
CA ASN A 384 14.92 2.32 12.17
C ASN A 384 14.36 3.52 12.95
N GLU A 385 14.64 4.73 12.51
CA GLU A 385 14.17 5.97 13.15
C GLU A 385 12.71 6.32 12.80
N ASN A 386 12.19 5.81 11.65
CA ASN A 386 10.92 6.31 11.13
C ASN A 386 9.85 5.25 10.90
N PHE A 387 10.21 4.00 10.55
CA PHE A 387 9.29 3.01 9.97
C PHE A 387 9.27 1.68 10.72
N TYR A 388 9.85 1.64 11.90
CA TYR A 388 9.80 0.49 12.79
C TYR A 388 8.55 0.57 13.68
N GLU A 389 7.94 -0.58 14.04
CA GLU A 389 6.63 -0.60 14.70
C GLU A 389 6.55 0.16 16.03
N PRO A 390 7.54 0.09 16.95
CA PRO A 390 7.49 0.91 18.18
C PRO A 390 7.37 2.39 17.89
N VAL A 391 8.14 2.88 16.89
CA VAL A 391 8.10 4.29 16.46
C VAL A 391 6.71 4.64 15.88
N TYR A 392 6.13 3.71 15.11
CA TYR A 392 4.77 3.89 14.61
C TYR A 392 3.76 3.99 15.75
N ILE A 393 3.79 3.06 16.72
CA ILE A 393 2.83 3.00 17.83
C ILE A 393 2.93 4.27 18.67
N GLU A 394 4.14 4.72 19.00
CA GLU A 394 4.36 5.95 19.72
C GLU A 394 3.78 7.17 18.97
N LYS A 395 4.14 7.33 17.69
CA LYS A 395 3.64 8.44 16.85
C LYS A 395 2.13 8.38 16.70
N TYR A 396 1.55 7.17 16.53
CA TYR A 396 0.12 6.97 16.37
C TYR A 396 -0.65 7.39 17.63
N LEU A 397 -0.25 6.89 18.80
CA LEU A 397 -0.89 7.24 20.07
C LEU A 397 -0.75 8.72 20.38
N LYS A 398 0.44 9.28 20.22
CA LYS A 398 0.70 10.73 20.44
C LYS A 398 -0.15 11.61 19.51
N SER A 399 -0.32 11.21 18.24
CA SER A 399 -1.18 11.94 17.31
C SER A 399 -2.65 11.95 17.73
N LEU A 400 -3.12 10.94 18.43
CA LEU A 400 -4.50 10.83 18.89
C LEU A 400 -4.77 11.57 20.22
N GLU A 401 -3.75 11.86 21.01
CA GLU A 401 -3.90 12.57 22.29
C GLU A 401 -4.58 13.93 22.13
N GLY A 402 -4.23 14.68 21.08
CA GLY A 402 -4.83 15.99 20.77
C GLY A 402 -6.34 15.94 20.46
N TYR A 403 -6.87 14.75 20.16
CA TYR A 403 -8.28 14.55 19.84
C TYR A 403 -9.08 13.89 20.97
N LYS A 404 -8.43 13.52 22.09
CA LYS A 404 -9.09 12.96 23.26
C LYS A 404 -9.95 14.02 23.94
N GLY A 405 -11.19 13.69 24.26
CA GLY A 405 -12.09 14.61 25.01
C GLY A 405 -12.74 15.73 24.19
N VAL A 406 -12.38 15.94 22.94
CA VAL A 406 -13.11 16.85 22.05
C VAL A 406 -14.46 16.21 21.71
N LYS A 407 -15.58 16.81 22.17
CA LYS A 407 -16.93 16.32 21.82
C LYS A 407 -17.17 16.45 20.31
N ARG A 408 -17.93 15.49 19.77
CA ARG A 408 -18.40 15.52 18.36
C ARG A 408 -19.21 16.76 18.04
#